data_0aca6224cafaa577365737ca8fb85547
#
_entry.id   0aca6224cafaa577365737ca8fb85547
#
_cell.length_a   1.000
_cell.length_b   1.000
_cell.length_c   1.000
_cell.angle_alpha   90.00
_cell.angle_beta   90.00
_cell.angle_gamma   90.00
#
_symmetry.space_group_name_H-M   'P 1'
#
loop_
_entity.id
_entity.type
_entity.pdbx_description
1 polymer ?
#
loop_
_entity_poly.entity_id
_entity_poly.type
_entity_poly.pdbx_seq_one_letter_code
_entity_poly.pdbx_strand_id
1 'polypeptide(L)'
;MTSPAVDRVYQGQFGEFTITDSDRLGVRLYRLGLNLAAFSFAVATIIVLTRPQLLPLTNLLYMGFCLGLGISLMTIHIYLIPLHRLLQVFWLIGAITSLIFSLYSHLSPLEFVYNHPVSLLGVGFIFASLTGIYFKEAFCFNRLETKFLTPLVPTLLLGHLLGILPLNWEKGLLILWATLFVIFALGKLSQPIPNDIGDKSVFEHLNH
;
A
#
# COMPACT_ATOMS: atom_id res chain seq x y z
N MET A 1 -37.94 -11.88 1.36
CA MET A 1 -37.39 -13.03 0.62
C MET A 1 -36.52 -12.45 -0.48
N THR A 2 -35.22 -12.31 -0.25
CA THR A 2 -34.26 -11.88 -1.26
C THR A 2 -33.92 -13.08 -2.13
N SER A 3 -34.23 -12.98 -3.41
CA SER A 3 -33.86 -13.97 -4.42
C SER A 3 -32.36 -14.24 -4.33
N PRO A 4 -31.88 -15.50 -4.34
CA PRO A 4 -30.44 -15.76 -4.36
C PRO A 4 -29.87 -15.12 -5.63
N ALA A 5 -28.86 -14.28 -5.47
CA ALA A 5 -28.15 -13.72 -6.59
C ALA A 5 -27.56 -14.89 -7.40
N VAL A 6 -28.03 -15.08 -8.61
CA VAL A 6 -27.47 -16.08 -9.52
C VAL A 6 -26.00 -15.71 -9.71
N ASP A 7 -25.10 -16.54 -9.18
CA ASP A 7 -23.67 -16.34 -9.34
C ASP A 7 -23.35 -16.31 -10.83
N ARG A 8 -22.91 -15.13 -11.32
CA ARG A 8 -22.53 -14.98 -12.71
C ARG A 8 -21.30 -15.83 -12.97
N VAL A 9 -21.42 -16.75 -13.93
CA VAL A 9 -20.29 -17.52 -14.43
C VAL A 9 -19.49 -16.62 -15.38
N TYR A 10 -18.19 -16.58 -15.16
CA TYR A 10 -17.21 -15.87 -15.99
C TYR A 10 -16.38 -16.88 -16.76
N GLN A 11 -16.05 -16.55 -18.02
CA GLN A 11 -15.12 -17.34 -18.84
C GLN A 11 -13.70 -16.85 -18.57
N GLY A 12 -12.86 -17.74 -18.05
CA GLY A 12 -11.44 -17.50 -17.82
C GLY A 12 -10.56 -18.17 -18.87
N GLN A 13 -9.26 -17.96 -18.79
CA GLN A 13 -8.27 -18.53 -19.71
C GLN A 13 -8.16 -20.06 -19.59
N PHE A 14 -8.37 -20.62 -18.41
CA PHE A 14 -8.22 -22.04 -18.10
C PHE A 14 -9.55 -22.72 -17.71
N GLY A 15 -10.67 -22.06 -17.87
CA GLY A 15 -12.01 -22.59 -17.55
C GLY A 15 -12.98 -21.55 -17.02
N GLU A 16 -14.16 -22.02 -16.65
CA GLU A 16 -15.18 -21.16 -16.05
C GLU A 16 -14.91 -20.95 -14.56
N PHE A 17 -15.23 -19.77 -14.05
CA PHE A 17 -15.14 -19.47 -12.63
C PHE A 17 -16.31 -18.60 -12.17
N THR A 18 -16.55 -18.59 -10.86
CA THR A 18 -17.56 -17.73 -10.22
C THR A 18 -16.90 -16.80 -9.19
N ILE A 19 -17.49 -15.62 -9.02
CA ILE A 19 -17.08 -14.64 -8.01
C ILE A 19 -18.01 -14.79 -6.82
N THR A 20 -17.46 -15.30 -5.72
CA THR A 20 -18.18 -15.55 -4.48
C THR A 20 -18.35 -14.27 -3.64
N ASP A 21 -19.21 -14.31 -2.64
CA ASP A 21 -19.34 -13.20 -1.68
C ASP A 21 -18.07 -12.99 -0.85
N SER A 22 -17.29 -14.04 -0.61
CA SER A 22 -15.97 -13.95 0.03
C SER A 22 -14.99 -13.15 -0.82
N ASP A 23 -14.95 -13.38 -2.14
CA ASP A 23 -14.11 -12.60 -3.07
C ASP A 23 -14.49 -11.12 -3.05
N ARG A 24 -15.80 -10.83 -3.07
CA ARG A 24 -16.33 -9.46 -3.00
C ARG A 24 -15.95 -8.77 -1.68
N LEU A 25 -16.03 -9.50 -0.56
CA LEU A 25 -15.61 -9.00 0.73
C LEU A 25 -14.10 -8.72 0.75
N GLY A 26 -13.28 -9.63 0.23
CA GLY A 26 -11.83 -9.45 0.09
C GLY A 26 -11.48 -8.15 -0.65
N VAL A 27 -12.12 -7.90 -1.81
CA VAL A 27 -11.91 -6.65 -2.57
C VAL A 27 -12.33 -5.42 -1.77
N ARG A 28 -13.45 -5.47 -1.05
CA ARG A 28 -13.88 -4.34 -0.19
C ARG A 28 -12.88 -4.06 0.91
N LEU A 29 -12.39 -5.10 1.58
CA LEU A 29 -11.35 -4.96 2.62
C LEU A 29 -10.04 -4.42 2.06
N TYR A 30 -9.60 -4.91 0.89
CA TYR A 30 -8.45 -4.38 0.17
C TYR A 30 -8.57 -2.87 -0.04
N ARG A 31 -9.70 -2.41 -0.59
CA ARG A 31 -9.95 -1.00 -0.89
C ARG A 31 -10.04 -0.14 0.37
N LEU A 32 -10.72 -0.63 1.41
CA LEU A 32 -10.83 0.08 2.68
C LEU A 32 -9.46 0.22 3.35
N GLY A 33 -8.67 -0.86 3.39
CA GLY A 33 -7.32 -0.82 3.92
C GLY A 33 -6.42 0.17 3.14
N LEU A 34 -6.49 0.14 1.81
CA LEU A 34 -5.73 1.05 0.95
C LEU A 34 -6.10 2.51 1.20
N ASN A 35 -7.40 2.81 1.35
CA ASN A 35 -7.86 4.16 1.65
C ASN A 35 -7.44 4.61 3.05
N LEU A 36 -7.55 3.74 4.06
CA LEU A 36 -7.05 4.02 5.41
C LEU A 36 -5.56 4.38 5.38
N ALA A 37 -4.75 3.59 4.66
CA ALA A 37 -3.32 3.86 4.52
C ALA A 37 -3.06 5.21 3.81
N ALA A 38 -3.75 5.48 2.70
CA ALA A 38 -3.57 6.70 1.92
C ALA A 38 -3.95 7.96 2.71
N PHE A 39 -5.09 7.95 3.39
CA PHE A 39 -5.52 9.08 4.21
C PHE A 39 -4.62 9.30 5.42
N SER A 40 -4.23 8.22 6.11
CA SER A 40 -3.27 8.32 7.23
C SER A 40 -1.95 8.93 6.77
N PHE A 41 -1.42 8.49 5.62
CA PHE A 41 -0.18 9.03 5.04
C PHE A 41 -0.32 10.50 4.64
N ALA A 42 -1.44 10.88 3.99
CA ALA A 42 -1.67 12.26 3.55
C ALA A 42 -1.82 13.21 4.74
N VAL A 43 -2.58 12.84 5.77
CA VAL A 43 -2.73 13.65 6.98
C VAL A 43 -1.39 13.78 7.72
N ALA A 44 -0.61 12.71 7.84
CA ALA A 44 0.73 12.76 8.42
C ALA A 44 1.65 13.70 7.63
N THR A 45 1.61 13.65 6.30
CA THR A 45 2.37 14.57 5.42
C THR A 45 2.00 16.02 5.68
N ILE A 46 0.70 16.35 5.78
CA ILE A 46 0.24 17.71 6.08
C ILE A 46 0.77 18.17 7.45
N ILE A 47 0.66 17.31 8.48
CA ILE A 47 1.14 17.65 9.83
C ILE A 47 2.64 17.96 9.80
N VAL A 48 3.44 17.07 9.20
CA VAL A 48 4.90 17.24 9.12
C VAL A 48 5.30 18.55 8.45
N LEU A 49 4.60 18.94 7.41
CA LEU A 49 4.95 20.11 6.61
C LEU A 49 4.41 21.43 7.18
N THR A 50 3.32 21.40 7.96
CA THR A 50 2.61 22.62 8.35
C THR A 50 2.37 22.78 9.84
N ARG A 51 2.42 21.72 10.64
CA ARG A 51 2.01 21.69 12.05
C ARG A 51 2.98 20.91 12.95
N PRO A 52 4.23 21.37 13.15
CA PRO A 52 5.24 20.63 13.94
C PRO A 52 4.78 20.28 15.36
N GLN A 53 3.90 21.11 15.96
CA GLN A 53 3.34 20.88 17.30
C GLN A 53 2.45 19.62 17.37
N LEU A 54 1.98 19.12 16.24
CA LEU A 54 1.13 17.91 16.16
C LEU A 54 1.94 16.65 15.76
N LEU A 55 3.27 16.71 15.71
CA LEU A 55 4.11 15.55 15.38
C LEU A 55 3.78 14.27 16.19
N PRO A 56 3.46 14.33 17.50
CA PRO A 56 3.10 13.13 18.25
C PRO A 56 1.88 12.38 17.66
N LEU A 57 0.96 13.08 16.98
CA LEU A 57 -0.20 12.47 16.32
C LEU A 57 0.22 11.58 15.12
N THR A 58 1.39 11.83 14.53
CA THR A 58 1.89 11.03 13.42
C THR A 58 2.14 9.56 13.81
N ASN A 59 2.30 9.24 15.10
CA ASN A 59 2.40 7.87 15.59
C ASN A 59 1.10 7.11 15.31
N LEU A 60 -0.04 7.70 15.66
CA LEU A 60 -1.35 7.10 15.43
C LEU A 60 -1.63 6.96 13.92
N LEU A 61 -1.27 7.98 13.14
CA LEU A 61 -1.42 7.96 11.69
C LEU A 61 -0.52 6.90 11.05
N TYR A 62 0.70 6.74 11.54
CA TYR A 62 1.59 5.69 11.07
C TYR A 62 1.05 4.28 11.41
N MET A 63 0.47 4.09 12.60
CA MET A 63 -0.24 2.85 12.92
C MET A 63 -1.41 2.59 11.97
N GLY A 64 -2.22 3.62 11.69
CA GLY A 64 -3.31 3.54 10.70
C GLY A 64 -2.81 3.17 9.30
N PHE A 65 -1.70 3.77 8.88
CA PHE A 65 -1.02 3.43 7.62
C PHE A 65 -0.57 1.95 7.59
N CYS A 66 0.12 1.49 8.63
CA CYS A 66 0.60 0.11 8.73
C CYS A 66 -0.53 -0.90 8.73
N LEU A 67 -1.59 -0.66 9.53
CA LEU A 67 -2.76 -1.54 9.59
C LEU A 67 -3.52 -1.56 8.26
N GLY A 68 -3.77 -0.39 7.68
CA GLY A 68 -4.45 -0.28 6.39
C GLY A 68 -3.70 -1.02 5.27
N LEU A 69 -2.38 -0.84 5.21
CA LEU A 69 -1.54 -1.55 4.24
C LEU A 69 -1.53 -3.06 4.49
N GLY A 70 -1.46 -3.48 5.76
CA GLY A 70 -1.52 -4.89 6.14
C GLY A 70 -2.83 -5.55 5.71
N ILE A 71 -3.98 -4.93 6.00
CA ILE A 71 -5.29 -5.40 5.53
C ILE A 71 -5.31 -5.52 4.02
N SER A 72 -4.79 -4.51 3.30
CA SER A 72 -4.73 -4.54 1.84
C SER A 72 -3.88 -5.68 1.32
N LEU A 73 -2.70 -5.94 1.91
CA LEU A 73 -1.80 -7.01 1.49
C LEU A 73 -2.34 -8.42 1.79
N MET A 74 -3.17 -8.56 2.83
CA MET A 74 -3.81 -9.86 3.14
C MET A 74 -4.98 -10.17 2.21
N THR A 75 -5.60 -9.16 1.60
CA THR A 75 -6.84 -9.31 0.83
C THR A 75 -6.70 -9.02 -0.66
N ILE A 76 -5.56 -8.47 -1.10
CA ILE A 76 -5.28 -8.22 -2.52
C ILE A 76 -5.08 -9.54 -3.30
N HIS A 77 -5.64 -9.59 -4.51
CA HIS A 77 -5.41 -10.71 -5.43
C HIS A 77 -4.19 -10.45 -6.31
N ILE A 78 -3.16 -11.26 -6.17
CA ILE A 78 -1.93 -11.25 -7.00
C ILE A 78 -1.69 -12.66 -7.52
N TYR A 79 -1.65 -12.83 -8.86
CA TYR A 79 -1.44 -14.12 -9.51
C TYR A 79 -0.11 -14.78 -9.13
N LEU A 80 0.95 -13.98 -9.00
CA LEU A 80 2.27 -14.47 -8.67
C LEU A 80 2.38 -14.68 -7.14
N ILE A 81 2.07 -15.89 -6.67
CA ILE A 81 2.07 -16.24 -5.26
C ILE A 81 3.40 -15.91 -4.54
N PRO A 82 4.60 -16.18 -5.13
CA PRO A 82 5.86 -15.81 -4.48
C PRO A 82 5.99 -14.30 -4.27
N LEU A 83 5.56 -13.48 -5.24
CA LEU A 83 5.58 -12.02 -5.12
C LEU A 83 4.64 -11.57 -3.99
N HIS A 84 3.42 -12.12 -3.94
CA HIS A 84 2.47 -11.78 -2.88
C HIS A 84 3.05 -12.07 -1.48
N ARG A 85 3.65 -13.26 -1.30
CA ARG A 85 4.30 -13.63 -0.05
C ARG A 85 5.48 -12.73 0.29
N LEU A 86 6.29 -12.37 -0.71
CA LEU A 86 7.41 -11.44 -0.53
C LEU A 86 6.95 -10.07 -0.01
N LEU A 87 5.87 -9.53 -0.58
CA LEU A 87 5.32 -8.25 -0.14
C LEU A 87 4.78 -8.30 1.30
N GLN A 88 4.16 -9.42 1.69
CA GLN A 88 3.71 -9.66 3.07
C GLN A 88 4.90 -9.71 4.04
N VAL A 89 5.99 -10.39 3.66
CA VAL A 89 7.23 -10.45 4.45
C VAL A 89 7.86 -9.06 4.57
N PHE A 90 7.92 -8.30 3.50
CA PHE A 90 8.44 -6.93 3.53
C PHE A 90 7.61 -6.04 4.48
N TRP A 91 6.29 -6.11 4.39
CA TRP A 91 5.43 -5.39 5.32
C TRP A 91 5.71 -5.78 6.78
N LEU A 92 5.84 -7.07 7.07
CA LEU A 92 6.12 -7.57 8.42
C LEU A 92 7.47 -7.08 8.94
N ILE A 93 8.55 -7.16 8.14
CA ILE A 93 9.88 -6.67 8.50
C ILE A 93 9.81 -5.17 8.82
N GLY A 94 9.21 -4.36 7.94
CA GLY A 94 9.09 -2.93 8.14
C GLY A 94 8.25 -2.56 9.36
N ALA A 95 7.14 -3.26 9.61
CA ALA A 95 6.29 -3.02 10.76
C ALA A 95 6.98 -3.38 12.09
N ILE A 96 7.67 -4.53 12.16
CA ILE A 96 8.43 -4.94 13.34
C ILE A 96 9.58 -3.96 13.61
N THR A 97 10.34 -3.59 12.60
CA THR A 97 11.46 -2.63 12.74
C THR A 97 10.96 -1.29 13.25
N SER A 98 9.83 -0.79 12.72
CA SER A 98 9.22 0.46 13.17
C SER A 98 8.76 0.38 14.62
N LEU A 99 8.17 -0.74 15.02
CA LEU A 99 7.75 -0.98 16.40
C LEU A 99 8.97 -0.97 17.35
N ILE A 100 10.05 -1.66 16.98
CA ILE A 100 11.29 -1.69 17.75
C ILE A 100 11.82 -0.25 17.93
N PHE A 101 11.93 0.53 16.87
CA PHE A 101 12.42 1.90 16.98
C PHE A 101 11.50 2.78 17.81
N SER A 102 10.19 2.64 17.71
CA SER A 102 9.22 3.38 18.53
C SER A 102 9.35 3.07 20.03
N LEU A 103 9.64 1.81 20.37
CA LEU A 103 9.83 1.40 21.77
C LEU A 103 11.16 1.89 22.36
N TYR A 104 12.24 1.92 21.56
CA TYR A 104 13.58 2.26 22.05
C TYR A 104 13.87 3.77 22.02
N SER A 105 13.35 4.52 21.05
CA SER A 105 13.79 5.90 20.83
C SER A 105 12.99 6.96 21.57
N HIS A 106 11.82 6.64 22.10
CA HIS A 106 10.84 7.61 22.64
C HIS A 106 10.45 8.73 21.67
N LEU A 107 10.93 8.65 20.41
CA LEU A 107 10.57 9.56 19.30
C LEU A 107 9.43 8.95 18.47
N SER A 108 8.78 9.80 17.70
CA SER A 108 7.88 9.27 16.67
C SER A 108 8.67 8.47 15.62
N PRO A 109 8.16 7.36 15.06
CA PRO A 109 8.84 6.60 14.01
C PRO A 109 9.29 7.48 12.85
N LEU A 110 8.49 8.46 12.49
CA LEU A 110 8.79 9.41 11.43
C LEU A 110 9.96 10.33 11.78
N GLU A 111 9.97 10.88 12.98
CA GLU A 111 11.06 11.74 13.46
C GLU A 111 12.35 10.93 13.62
N PHE A 112 12.26 9.69 14.10
CA PHE A 112 13.39 8.79 14.20
C PHE A 112 14.00 8.50 12.83
N VAL A 113 13.20 8.14 11.84
CA VAL A 113 13.66 7.85 10.46
C VAL A 113 14.29 9.10 9.83
N TYR A 114 13.69 10.27 10.01
CA TYR A 114 14.23 11.51 9.47
C TYR A 114 15.60 11.85 10.04
N ASN A 115 15.80 11.69 11.35
CA ASN A 115 17.08 11.98 12.02
C ASN A 115 18.12 10.87 11.86
N HIS A 116 17.69 9.64 11.54
CA HIS A 116 18.55 8.47 11.39
C HIS A 116 18.25 7.77 10.06
N PRO A 117 18.69 8.30 8.89
CA PRO A 117 18.33 7.78 7.57
C PRO A 117 18.63 6.29 7.38
N VAL A 118 19.70 5.77 8.03
CA VAL A 118 20.06 4.34 7.98
C VAL A 118 18.91 3.43 8.47
N SER A 119 18.02 3.93 9.32
CA SER A 119 16.84 3.18 9.78
C SER A 119 15.90 2.80 8.62
N LEU A 120 15.98 3.48 7.48
CA LEU A 120 15.26 3.11 6.26
C LEU A 120 15.66 1.73 5.72
N LEU A 121 16.82 1.20 6.06
CA LEU A 121 17.20 -0.18 5.71
C LEU A 121 16.28 -1.22 6.38
N GLY A 122 15.57 -0.85 7.42
CA GLY A 122 14.55 -1.69 8.07
C GLY A 122 13.13 -1.19 7.80
N VAL A 123 12.82 0.04 8.23
CA VAL A 123 11.49 0.66 8.05
C VAL A 123 11.10 0.77 6.57
N GLY A 124 12.08 0.95 5.68
CA GLY A 124 11.86 1.08 4.25
C GLY A 124 11.17 -0.13 3.59
N PHE A 125 11.25 -1.32 4.20
CA PHE A 125 10.57 -2.50 3.69
C PHE A 125 9.04 -2.35 3.65
N ILE A 126 8.43 -1.58 4.57
CA ILE A 126 6.99 -1.32 4.51
C ILE A 126 6.62 -0.50 3.27
N PHE A 127 7.48 0.43 2.87
CA PHE A 127 7.29 1.22 1.65
C PHE A 127 7.63 0.43 0.39
N ALA A 128 8.57 -0.53 0.47
CA ALA A 128 8.83 -1.48 -0.61
C ALA A 128 7.60 -2.37 -0.86
N SER A 129 6.90 -2.82 0.19
CA SER A 129 5.65 -3.58 0.03
C SER A 129 4.55 -2.75 -0.61
N LEU A 130 4.40 -1.47 -0.24
CA LEU A 130 3.47 -0.53 -0.87
C LEU A 130 3.82 -0.28 -2.34
N THR A 131 5.11 -0.11 -2.64
CA THR A 131 5.60 0.04 -4.03
C THR A 131 5.29 -1.19 -4.87
N GLY A 132 5.30 -2.38 -4.29
CA GLY A 132 4.86 -3.61 -4.95
C GLY A 132 3.37 -3.58 -5.32
N ILE A 133 2.50 -2.99 -4.48
CA ILE A 133 1.09 -2.75 -4.85
C ILE A 133 1.01 -1.76 -6.02
N TYR A 134 1.75 -0.65 -5.99
CA TYR A 134 1.77 0.32 -7.09
C TYR A 134 2.23 -0.32 -8.39
N PHE A 135 3.30 -1.12 -8.35
CA PHE A 135 3.79 -1.86 -9.51
C PHE A 135 2.72 -2.79 -10.09
N LYS A 136 2.07 -3.61 -9.24
CA LYS A 136 0.98 -4.50 -9.65
C LYS A 136 -0.15 -3.72 -10.32
N GLU A 137 -0.57 -2.60 -9.73
CA GLU A 137 -1.67 -1.79 -10.25
C GLU A 137 -1.27 -1.04 -11.55
N ALA A 138 -0.01 -0.59 -11.66
CA ALA A 138 0.51 0.00 -12.88
C ALA A 138 0.53 -1.02 -14.03
N PHE A 139 0.95 -2.25 -13.74
CA PHE A 139 1.06 -3.32 -14.73
C PHE A 139 -0.30 -3.89 -15.14
N CYS A 140 -1.16 -4.24 -14.16
CA CYS A 140 -2.42 -4.91 -14.44
C CYS A 140 -3.51 -3.96 -14.97
N PHE A 141 -3.55 -2.70 -14.51
CA PHE A 141 -4.63 -1.77 -14.80
C PHE A 141 -4.18 -0.53 -15.59
N ASN A 142 -2.90 -0.46 -15.95
CA ASN A 142 -2.33 0.66 -16.73
C ASN A 142 -2.59 2.04 -16.10
N ARG A 143 -2.71 2.12 -14.76
CA ARG A 143 -3.05 3.35 -14.03
C ARG A 143 -1.88 4.32 -14.05
N LEU A 144 -2.13 5.55 -14.46
CA LEU A 144 -1.09 6.55 -14.65
C LEU A 144 -0.43 6.94 -13.32
N GLU A 145 -1.23 7.20 -12.27
CA GLU A 145 -0.73 7.58 -10.95
C GLU A 145 0.19 6.53 -10.34
N THR A 146 -0.10 5.23 -10.53
CA THR A 146 0.76 4.17 -9.98
C THR A 146 2.04 3.98 -10.79
N LYS A 147 2.05 4.31 -12.08
CA LYS A 147 3.27 4.36 -12.89
C LYS A 147 4.26 5.41 -12.38
N PHE A 148 3.76 6.56 -11.90
CA PHE A 148 4.60 7.59 -11.27
C PHE A 148 4.97 7.21 -9.84
N LEU A 149 4.07 6.66 -9.05
CA LEU A 149 4.31 6.25 -7.67
C LEU A 149 5.42 5.19 -7.57
N THR A 150 5.49 4.26 -8.52
CA THR A 150 6.45 3.17 -8.50
C THR A 150 7.91 3.64 -8.48
N PRO A 151 8.38 4.55 -9.34
CA PRO A 151 9.74 5.10 -9.25
C PRO A 151 9.88 6.22 -8.20
N LEU A 152 8.83 6.97 -7.91
CA LEU A 152 8.88 8.11 -7.00
C LEU A 152 9.26 7.70 -5.58
N VAL A 153 8.63 6.63 -5.06
CA VAL A 153 8.86 6.18 -3.68
C VAL A 153 10.31 5.77 -3.45
N PRO A 154 10.92 4.85 -4.23
CA PRO A 154 12.32 4.52 -4.02
C PRO A 154 13.26 5.70 -4.28
N THR A 155 12.95 6.60 -5.21
CA THR A 155 13.75 7.81 -5.46
C THR A 155 13.79 8.71 -4.24
N LEU A 156 12.65 8.97 -3.60
CA LEU A 156 12.59 9.77 -2.37
C LEU A 156 13.34 9.09 -1.22
N LEU A 157 13.06 7.81 -0.97
CA LEU A 157 13.61 7.11 0.19
C LEU A 157 15.12 6.87 0.05
N LEU A 158 15.59 6.45 -1.12
CA LEU A 158 17.01 6.26 -1.37
C LEU A 158 17.76 7.60 -1.44
N GLY A 159 17.14 8.62 -2.00
CA GLY A 159 17.72 9.95 -2.03
C GLY A 159 17.91 10.55 -0.64
N HIS A 160 16.94 10.34 0.26
CA HIS A 160 17.06 10.69 1.68
C HIS A 160 18.13 9.85 2.38
N LEU A 161 18.11 8.53 2.21
CA LEU A 161 19.09 7.60 2.79
C LEU A 161 20.54 7.98 2.44
N LEU A 162 20.76 8.36 1.18
CA LEU A 162 22.08 8.73 0.67
C LEU A 162 22.46 10.20 0.93
N GLY A 163 21.53 11.01 1.46
CA GLY A 163 21.73 12.44 1.72
C GLY A 163 21.96 13.27 0.45
N ILE A 164 21.48 12.81 -0.71
CA ILE A 164 21.69 13.50 -2.00
C ILE A 164 20.52 14.42 -2.40
N LEU A 165 19.36 14.29 -1.75
CA LEU A 165 18.20 15.12 -2.02
C LEU A 165 18.22 16.40 -1.18
N PRO A 166 18.14 17.59 -1.79
CA PRO A 166 17.90 18.82 -1.05
C PRO A 166 16.51 18.79 -0.38
N LEU A 167 16.38 19.39 0.81
CA LEU A 167 15.15 19.41 1.62
C LEU A 167 13.91 19.85 0.84
N ASN A 168 14.04 20.82 -0.05
CA ASN A 168 12.90 21.31 -0.86
C ASN A 168 12.41 20.24 -1.85
N TRP A 169 13.31 19.43 -2.40
CA TRP A 169 12.97 18.31 -3.26
C TRP A 169 12.31 17.17 -2.47
N GLU A 170 12.82 16.85 -1.27
CA GLU A 170 12.17 15.87 -0.39
C GLU A 170 10.74 16.26 -0.07
N LYS A 171 10.51 17.53 0.31
CA LYS A 171 9.16 18.06 0.57
C LYS A 171 8.26 17.98 -0.67
N GLY A 172 8.78 18.38 -1.84
CA GLY A 172 8.02 18.32 -3.09
C GLY A 172 7.63 16.90 -3.48
N LEU A 173 8.58 15.95 -3.41
CA LEU A 173 8.33 14.54 -3.71
C LEU A 173 7.37 13.90 -2.69
N LEU A 174 7.45 14.27 -1.41
CA LEU A 174 6.54 13.80 -0.38
C LEU A 174 5.10 14.27 -0.62
N ILE A 175 4.91 15.54 -1.00
CA ILE A 175 3.59 16.10 -1.36
C ILE A 175 3.05 15.37 -2.58
N LEU A 176 3.88 15.19 -3.61
CA LEU A 176 3.48 14.49 -4.83
C LEU A 176 3.09 13.04 -4.52
N TRP A 177 3.86 12.35 -3.69
CA TRP A 177 3.52 10.99 -3.26
C TRP A 177 2.17 10.94 -2.54
N ALA A 178 1.97 11.79 -1.52
CA ALA A 178 0.71 11.83 -0.78
C ALA A 178 -0.50 12.11 -1.70
N THR A 179 -0.36 13.06 -2.62
CA THR A 179 -1.41 13.41 -3.57
C THR A 179 -1.74 12.26 -4.52
N LEU A 180 -0.75 11.67 -5.16
CA LEU A 180 -0.95 10.56 -6.10
C LEU A 180 -1.47 9.31 -5.38
N PHE A 181 -1.05 9.06 -4.14
CA PHE A 181 -1.54 7.93 -3.36
C PHE A 181 -3.03 8.07 -3.01
N VAL A 182 -3.48 9.26 -2.62
CA VAL A 182 -4.90 9.53 -2.38
C VAL A 182 -5.71 9.39 -3.67
N ILE A 183 -5.24 9.95 -4.79
CA ILE A 183 -5.90 9.80 -6.09
C ILE A 183 -6.04 8.31 -6.45
N PHE A 184 -4.99 7.54 -6.30
CA PHE A 184 -4.99 6.10 -6.54
C PHE A 184 -6.01 5.39 -5.65
N ALA A 185 -5.96 5.62 -4.34
CA ALA A 185 -6.82 4.94 -3.37
C ALA A 185 -8.31 5.27 -3.59
N LEU A 186 -8.66 6.53 -3.83
CA LEU A 186 -10.02 6.95 -4.17
C LEU A 186 -10.48 6.37 -5.49
N GLY A 187 -9.61 6.37 -6.50
CA GLY A 187 -9.91 5.78 -7.80
C GLY A 187 -10.24 4.28 -7.73
N LYS A 188 -9.70 3.56 -6.72
CA LYS A 188 -10.05 2.15 -6.50
C LYS A 188 -11.48 1.97 -6.02
N LEU A 189 -12.07 2.94 -5.33
CA LEU A 189 -13.47 2.83 -4.85
C LEU A 189 -14.48 2.80 -6.00
N SER A 190 -14.19 3.47 -7.10
CA SER A 190 -15.06 3.53 -8.28
C SER A 190 -14.86 2.37 -9.26
N GLN A 191 -13.80 1.56 -9.09
CA GLN A 191 -13.50 0.46 -10.00
C GLN A 191 -14.49 -0.71 -9.81
N PRO A 192 -14.96 -1.41 -10.87
CA PRO A 192 -15.76 -2.62 -10.73
C PRO A 192 -15.04 -3.72 -9.94
N ILE A 193 -15.76 -4.43 -9.06
CA ILE A 193 -15.18 -5.48 -8.20
C ILE A 193 -14.50 -6.60 -9.00
N PRO A 194 -15.11 -7.14 -10.09
CA PRO A 194 -14.49 -8.23 -10.85
C PRO A 194 -13.09 -7.92 -11.36
N ASN A 195 -12.80 -6.65 -11.66
CA ASN A 195 -11.47 -6.25 -12.15
C ASN A 195 -10.37 -6.47 -11.11
N ASP A 196 -10.66 -6.30 -9.81
CA ASP A 196 -9.67 -6.50 -8.74
C ASP A 196 -9.43 -7.98 -8.43
N ILE A 197 -10.39 -8.84 -8.70
CA ILE A 197 -10.28 -10.29 -8.54
C ILE A 197 -9.48 -10.88 -9.71
N GLY A 198 -9.77 -10.43 -10.93
CA GLY A 198 -9.18 -10.94 -12.15
C GLY A 198 -9.71 -12.33 -12.52
N ASP A 199 -8.94 -13.08 -13.29
CA ASP A 199 -9.31 -14.43 -13.77
C ASP A 199 -8.94 -15.50 -12.72
N LYS A 200 -9.93 -16.03 -12.02
CA LYS A 200 -9.70 -17.06 -10.99
C LYS A 200 -9.26 -18.39 -11.56
N SER A 201 -9.58 -18.72 -12.82
CA SER A 201 -9.16 -19.97 -13.45
C SER A 201 -7.63 -20.09 -13.52
N VAL A 202 -6.92 -18.95 -13.56
CA VAL A 202 -5.44 -18.92 -13.51
C VAL A 202 -4.93 -19.39 -12.15
N PHE A 203 -5.57 -18.97 -11.03
CA PHE A 203 -5.17 -19.43 -9.70
C PHE A 203 -5.37 -20.94 -9.51
N GLU A 204 -6.48 -21.45 -10.01
CA GLU A 204 -6.78 -22.88 -9.96
C GLU A 204 -5.76 -23.69 -10.76
N HIS A 205 -5.42 -23.22 -11.96
CA HIS A 205 -4.41 -23.86 -12.81
C HIS A 205 -2.99 -23.84 -12.21
N LEU A 206 -2.61 -22.78 -11.49
CA LEU A 206 -1.28 -22.66 -10.86
C LEU A 206 -1.15 -23.51 -9.57
N ASN A 207 -2.24 -23.98 -9.00
CA ASN A 207 -2.26 -24.81 -7.79
C ASN A 207 -2.31 -26.33 -8.08
N HIS A 208 -2.43 -26.72 -9.35
CA HIS A 208 -2.33 -28.08 -9.86
C HIS A 208 -0.99 -28.32 -10.53
#